data_f6404b5616fee41b177210acdbbd13d0
#
_entry.id   f6404b5616fee41b177210acdbbd13d0
#
_cell.length_a   1.000
_cell.length_b   1.000
_cell.length_c   1.000
_cell.angle_alpha   90.00
_cell.angle_beta   90.00
_cell.angle_gamma   90.00
#
_symmetry.space_group_name_H-M   'P 1'
#
loop_
_entity.id
_entity.type
_entity.pdbx_description
1 polymer ?
#
loop_
_entity_poly.entity_id
_entity_poly.type
_entity_poly.pdbx_seq_one_letter_code
_entity_poly.pdbx_strand_id
1 'polypeptide(L)'
;MKFSSQEEYGLRLLLRIAKSDSPNGLTIPELSEVEGLSAANVAKILRVLRMAGFIESARGQTGGYKLNKPSNKIFVGEVLTTLGGKLYESGFCDLHAGIESICTNTIDCSIRSLWKTIQNMLDGVLSKLTLQDLLGKEGDVEALASSFAEELEAKFNKN
;
A
#
# COMPACT_ATOMS: atom_id res chain seq x y z
N MET A 1 -14.83 -5.64 -3.52
CA MET A 1 -13.48 -5.10 -3.36
C MET A 1 -13.02 -5.43 -1.95
N LYS A 2 -11.82 -5.97 -1.75
CA LYS A 2 -11.38 -6.46 -0.44
C LYS A 2 -9.87 -6.23 -0.31
N PHE A 3 -9.45 -5.53 0.74
CA PHE A 3 -8.03 -5.45 1.09
C PHE A 3 -7.56 -6.83 1.58
N SER A 4 -6.39 -7.23 1.14
CA SER A 4 -5.78 -8.49 1.56
C SER A 4 -5.13 -8.35 2.95
N SER A 5 -4.98 -9.47 3.65
CA SER A 5 -4.24 -9.49 4.92
C SER A 5 -2.78 -9.03 4.75
N GLN A 6 -2.20 -9.20 3.57
CA GLN A 6 -0.83 -8.77 3.28
C GLN A 6 -0.71 -7.24 3.25
N GLU A 7 -1.69 -6.55 2.68
CA GLU A 7 -1.76 -5.08 2.66
C GLU A 7 -1.98 -4.52 4.05
N GLU A 8 -2.95 -5.05 4.79
CA GLU A 8 -3.26 -4.65 6.17
C GLU A 8 -2.04 -4.84 7.08
N TYR A 9 -1.50 -6.05 7.11
CA TYR A 9 -0.34 -6.35 7.97
C TYR A 9 0.91 -5.60 7.55
N GLY A 10 1.10 -5.35 6.26
CA GLY A 10 2.23 -4.59 5.76
C GLY A 10 2.22 -3.14 6.21
N LEU A 11 1.06 -2.48 6.17
CA LEU A 11 0.90 -1.12 6.72
C LEU A 11 1.11 -1.09 8.23
N ARG A 12 0.55 -2.05 8.98
CA ARG A 12 0.73 -2.14 10.43
C ARG A 12 2.20 -2.29 10.81
N LEU A 13 2.93 -3.17 10.12
CA LEU A 13 4.36 -3.38 10.36
C LEU A 13 5.17 -2.11 10.05
N LEU A 14 4.87 -1.42 8.95
CA LEU A 14 5.54 -0.14 8.61
C LEU A 14 5.26 0.94 9.66
N LEU A 15 4.02 1.06 10.14
CA LEU A 15 3.67 2.02 11.19
C LEU A 15 4.39 1.69 12.50
N ARG A 16 4.52 0.41 12.85
CA ARG A 16 5.25 -0.02 14.04
C ARG A 16 6.73 0.32 13.95
N ILE A 17 7.36 0.05 12.80
CA ILE A 17 8.75 0.39 12.53
C ILE A 17 8.95 1.91 12.56
N ALA A 18 8.03 2.68 11.97
CA ALA A 18 8.10 4.14 11.94
C ALA A 18 7.94 4.80 13.31
N LYS A 19 7.20 4.17 14.24
CA LYS A 19 7.02 4.64 15.64
C LYS A 19 8.15 4.23 16.56
N SER A 20 9.06 3.39 16.10
CA SER A 20 10.14 2.89 16.95
C SER A 20 11.30 3.89 17.04
N ASP A 21 11.69 4.23 18.27
CA ASP A 21 12.89 5.02 18.57
C ASP A 21 14.15 4.13 18.68
N SER A 22 14.04 2.83 18.44
CA SER A 22 15.16 1.89 18.54
C SER A 22 16.22 2.21 17.48
N PRO A 23 17.46 2.51 17.86
CA PRO A 23 18.53 2.82 16.92
C PRO A 23 18.88 1.63 16.00
N ASN A 24 18.61 0.39 16.46
CA ASN A 24 18.83 -0.83 15.73
C ASN A 24 17.58 -1.31 14.95
N GLY A 25 16.45 -0.58 15.06
CA GLY A 25 15.18 -0.99 14.51
C GLY A 25 14.47 -2.09 15.32
N LEU A 26 13.45 -2.72 14.75
CA LEU A 26 12.68 -3.79 15.36
C LEU A 26 12.97 -5.13 14.70
N THR A 27 13.15 -6.17 15.51
CA THR A 27 13.39 -7.54 15.04
C THR A 27 12.08 -8.25 14.66
N ILE A 28 12.18 -9.36 13.91
CA ILE A 28 11.01 -10.18 13.57
C ILE A 28 10.27 -10.69 14.82
N PRO A 29 10.94 -11.22 15.87
CA PRO A 29 10.24 -11.62 17.08
C PRO A 29 9.47 -10.49 17.76
N GLU A 30 10.07 -9.30 17.92
CA GLU A 30 9.42 -8.13 18.50
C GLU A 30 8.18 -7.70 17.70
N LEU A 31 8.31 -7.62 16.37
CA LEU A 31 7.18 -7.29 15.49
C LEU A 31 6.09 -8.35 15.53
N SER A 32 6.48 -9.63 15.58
CA SER A 32 5.55 -10.77 15.69
C SER A 32 4.73 -10.71 16.99
N GLU A 33 5.39 -10.44 18.10
CA GLU A 33 4.76 -10.35 19.42
C GLU A 33 3.78 -9.16 19.49
N VAL A 34 4.26 -7.97 19.11
CA VAL A 34 3.47 -6.73 19.22
C VAL A 34 2.27 -6.71 18.29
N GLU A 35 2.40 -7.25 17.07
CA GLU A 35 1.33 -7.26 16.08
C GLU A 35 0.44 -8.52 16.13
N GLY A 36 0.80 -9.50 16.94
CA GLY A 36 0.06 -10.76 17.04
C GLY A 36 0.10 -11.60 15.77
N LEU A 37 1.19 -11.52 15.01
CA LEU A 37 1.40 -12.22 13.74
C LEU A 37 2.44 -13.34 13.91
N SER A 38 2.34 -14.41 13.10
CA SER A 38 3.40 -15.40 13.08
C SER A 38 4.71 -14.83 12.54
N ALA A 39 5.84 -15.25 13.10
CA ALA A 39 7.16 -14.81 12.66
C ALA A 39 7.40 -15.07 11.16
N ALA A 40 6.87 -16.18 10.64
CA ALA A 40 6.96 -16.51 9.21
C ALA A 40 6.21 -15.51 8.33
N ASN A 41 5.02 -15.07 8.77
CA ASN A 41 4.24 -14.07 8.03
C ASN A 41 4.92 -12.69 8.08
N VAL A 42 5.40 -12.27 9.26
CA VAL A 42 6.18 -11.04 9.42
C VAL A 42 7.41 -11.07 8.50
N ALA A 43 8.20 -12.13 8.53
CA ALA A 43 9.39 -12.27 7.69
C ALA A 43 9.07 -12.16 6.18
N LYS A 44 7.98 -12.79 5.73
CA LYS A 44 7.52 -12.72 4.34
C LYS A 44 7.20 -11.28 3.92
N ILE A 45 6.44 -10.57 4.74
CA ILE A 45 6.01 -9.20 4.44
C ILE A 45 7.21 -8.25 4.47
N LEU A 46 8.06 -8.33 5.50
CA LEU A 46 9.27 -7.51 5.61
C LEU A 46 10.23 -7.72 4.45
N ARG A 47 10.32 -8.95 3.92
CA ARG A 47 11.10 -9.21 2.71
C ARG A 47 10.58 -8.41 1.51
N VAL A 48 9.26 -8.37 1.30
CA VAL A 48 8.64 -7.61 0.20
C VAL A 48 8.92 -6.11 0.38
N LEU A 49 8.67 -5.58 1.57
CA LEU A 49 8.88 -4.16 1.89
C LEU A 49 10.36 -3.74 1.75
N ARG A 50 11.29 -4.62 2.15
CA ARG A 50 12.73 -4.39 2.01
C ARG A 50 13.17 -4.40 0.55
N MET A 51 12.69 -5.35 -0.25
CA MET A 51 13.02 -5.41 -1.69
C MET A 51 12.50 -4.20 -2.45
N ALA A 52 11.38 -3.63 -2.02
CA ALA A 52 10.82 -2.39 -2.56
C ALA A 52 11.51 -1.12 -2.01
N GLY A 53 12.43 -1.24 -1.06
CA GLY A 53 13.21 -0.13 -0.53
C GLY A 53 12.47 0.75 0.49
N PHE A 54 11.38 0.28 1.08
CA PHE A 54 10.69 1.02 2.15
C PHE A 54 11.41 0.88 3.49
N ILE A 55 12.01 -0.28 3.73
CA ILE A 55 12.76 -0.58 4.94
C ILE A 55 14.14 -1.16 4.59
N GLU A 56 15.05 -1.06 5.53
CA GLU A 56 16.35 -1.71 5.50
C GLU A 56 16.56 -2.57 6.76
N SER A 57 17.46 -3.55 6.68
CA SER A 57 17.85 -4.36 7.83
C SER A 57 19.22 -3.93 8.33
N ALA A 58 19.34 -3.62 9.62
CA ALA A 58 20.63 -3.43 10.28
C ALA A 58 21.38 -4.77 10.39
N ARG A 59 22.69 -4.76 10.14
CA ARG A 59 23.55 -5.95 10.25
C ARG A 59 23.90 -6.23 11.72
N GLY A 60 24.04 -7.51 12.08
CA GLY A 60 24.51 -7.98 13.39
C GLY A 60 23.46 -8.78 14.16
N GLN A 61 23.86 -9.40 15.28
CA GLN A 61 22.99 -10.22 16.14
C GLN A 61 21.83 -9.41 16.79
N THR A 62 22.00 -8.11 16.94
CA THR A 62 21.01 -7.18 17.49
C THR A 62 20.33 -6.32 16.41
N GLY A 63 20.55 -6.64 15.12
CA GLY A 63 20.01 -5.90 14.00
C GLY A 63 18.53 -6.15 13.78
N GLY A 64 17.76 -5.09 13.58
CA GLY A 64 16.33 -5.11 13.25
C GLY A 64 16.03 -4.41 11.93
N TYR A 65 14.78 -4.13 11.70
CA TYR A 65 14.28 -3.40 10.54
C TYR A 65 13.95 -1.96 10.91
N LYS A 66 14.37 -1.02 10.09
CA LYS A 66 14.07 0.41 10.20
C LYS A 66 13.65 0.97 8.84
N LEU A 67 13.05 2.16 8.83
CA LEU A 67 12.71 2.82 7.57
C LEU A 67 14.00 3.16 6.80
N ASN A 68 13.98 2.90 5.49
CA ASN A 68 15.07 3.24 4.57
C ASN A 68 14.99 4.69 4.07
N LYS A 69 13.84 5.35 4.26
CA LYS A 69 13.61 6.75 3.90
C LYS A 69 12.62 7.37 4.90
N PRO A 70 12.60 8.72 5.04
CA PRO A 70 11.67 9.38 5.96
C PRO A 70 10.21 9.01 5.69
N SER A 71 9.39 8.91 6.73
CA SER A 71 7.98 8.51 6.65
C SER A 71 7.14 9.41 5.74
N ASN A 72 7.46 10.71 5.64
CA ASN A 72 6.83 11.66 4.70
C ASN A 72 7.26 11.48 3.22
N LYS A 73 8.14 10.53 2.93
CA LYS A 73 8.57 10.13 1.58
C LYS A 73 8.13 8.71 1.22
N ILE A 74 7.33 8.09 2.06
CA ILE A 74 6.72 6.78 1.82
C ILE A 74 5.24 7.01 1.55
N PHE A 75 4.82 6.87 0.30
CA PHE A 75 3.41 7.05 -0.09
C PHE A 75 2.62 5.76 0.10
N VAL A 76 1.42 5.88 0.69
CA VAL A 76 0.54 4.74 0.99
C VAL A 76 0.18 3.96 -0.27
N GLY A 77 -0.07 4.66 -1.38
CA GLY A 77 -0.37 4.04 -2.67
C GLY A 77 0.77 3.15 -3.20
N GLU A 78 2.03 3.57 -3.03
CA GLU A 78 3.20 2.76 -3.41
C GLU A 78 3.31 1.49 -2.56
N VAL A 79 3.07 1.61 -1.25
CA VAL A 79 3.10 0.49 -0.32
C VAL A 79 2.02 -0.53 -0.67
N LEU A 80 0.78 -0.10 -0.85
CA LEU A 80 -0.35 -0.97 -1.20
C LEU A 80 -0.14 -1.64 -2.56
N THR A 81 0.33 -0.90 -3.57
CA THR A 81 0.66 -1.46 -4.88
C THR A 81 1.75 -2.54 -4.78
N THR A 82 2.74 -2.34 -3.93
CA THR A 82 3.83 -3.31 -3.71
C THR A 82 3.34 -4.59 -3.03
N LEU A 83 2.40 -4.47 -2.10
CA LEU A 83 1.91 -5.59 -1.28
C LEU A 83 0.79 -6.38 -1.96
N GLY A 84 -0.12 -5.72 -2.65
CA GLY A 84 -1.33 -6.32 -3.20
C GLY A 84 -1.55 -6.11 -4.70
N GLY A 85 -0.75 -5.26 -5.35
CA GLY A 85 -1.00 -4.84 -6.73
C GLY A 85 -2.05 -3.74 -6.83
N LYS A 86 -2.44 -3.43 -8.05
CA LYS A 86 -3.55 -2.51 -8.35
C LYS A 86 -4.83 -3.30 -8.62
N LEU A 87 -5.99 -2.69 -8.38
CA LEU A 87 -7.28 -3.29 -8.74
C LEU A 87 -7.43 -3.42 -10.26
N TYR A 88 -6.92 -2.44 -10.98
CA TYR A 88 -6.87 -2.41 -12.43
C TYR A 88 -5.53 -1.88 -12.92
N GLU A 89 -4.80 -2.70 -13.67
CA GLU A 89 -3.49 -2.37 -14.24
C GLU A 89 -3.38 -2.76 -15.72
N SER A 90 -2.29 -2.35 -16.36
CA SER A 90 -2.00 -2.78 -17.73
C SER A 90 -1.89 -4.30 -17.79
N GLY A 91 -2.57 -4.93 -18.76
CA GLY A 91 -2.64 -6.40 -18.85
C GLY A 91 -3.82 -7.03 -18.09
N PHE A 92 -4.60 -6.26 -17.31
CA PHE A 92 -5.79 -6.80 -16.63
C PHE A 92 -6.74 -7.51 -17.62
N CYS A 93 -6.98 -6.90 -18.78
CA CYS A 93 -7.86 -7.48 -19.81
C CYS A 93 -7.29 -8.77 -20.40
N ASP A 94 -5.97 -8.89 -20.53
CA ASP A 94 -5.30 -10.07 -21.06
C ASP A 94 -5.44 -11.26 -20.10
N LEU A 95 -5.33 -10.98 -18.78
CA LEU A 95 -5.51 -11.98 -17.72
C LEU A 95 -6.96 -12.47 -17.59
N HIS A 96 -7.94 -11.70 -18.09
CA HIS A 96 -9.38 -11.97 -17.98
C HIS A 96 -10.06 -12.13 -19.33
N ALA A 97 -9.31 -12.43 -20.38
CA ALA A 97 -9.81 -12.49 -21.76
C ALA A 97 -10.61 -13.76 -22.10
N GLY A 98 -10.73 -14.72 -21.18
CA GLY A 98 -11.44 -15.98 -21.44
C GLY A 98 -10.54 -17.11 -22.00
N ILE A 99 -11.18 -18.20 -22.48
CA ILE A 99 -10.49 -19.48 -22.76
C ILE A 99 -9.41 -19.36 -23.84
N GLU A 100 -9.62 -18.56 -24.87
CA GLU A 100 -8.68 -18.41 -26.00
C GLU A 100 -7.85 -17.12 -25.91
N SER A 101 -7.80 -16.50 -24.74
CA SER A 101 -7.16 -15.17 -24.54
C SER A 101 -7.75 -14.09 -25.47
N ILE A 102 -9.00 -14.26 -25.86
CA ILE A 102 -9.73 -13.34 -26.75
C ILE A 102 -10.81 -12.62 -25.94
N CYS A 103 -10.67 -11.31 -25.81
CA CYS A 103 -11.72 -10.48 -25.23
C CYS A 103 -12.75 -10.11 -26.31
N THR A 104 -14.02 -10.40 -26.06
CA THR A 104 -15.13 -10.09 -26.98
C THR A 104 -15.49 -8.60 -27.04
N ASN A 105 -14.95 -7.77 -26.10
CA ASN A 105 -15.23 -6.34 -25.97
C ASN A 105 -13.96 -5.49 -26.18
N THR A 106 -13.18 -5.76 -27.22
CA THR A 106 -11.86 -5.12 -27.43
C THR A 106 -11.95 -3.64 -27.82
N ILE A 107 -12.94 -3.27 -28.62
CA ILE A 107 -13.04 -1.94 -29.25
C ILE A 107 -13.70 -0.94 -28.31
N ASP A 108 -14.87 -1.28 -27.76
CA ASP A 108 -15.62 -0.42 -26.83
C ASP A 108 -16.04 -1.23 -25.61
N CYS A 109 -15.47 -0.92 -24.45
CA CYS A 109 -15.67 -1.68 -23.21
C CYS A 109 -16.00 -0.73 -22.06
N SER A 110 -17.28 -0.62 -21.73
CA SER A 110 -17.77 0.15 -20.57
C SER A 110 -17.23 -0.39 -19.24
N ILE A 111 -17.01 -1.71 -19.14
CA ILE A 111 -16.43 -2.34 -17.94
C ILE A 111 -14.99 -1.87 -17.72
N ARG A 112 -14.18 -1.84 -18.78
CA ARG A 112 -12.81 -1.32 -18.72
C ARG A 112 -12.78 0.14 -18.27
N SER A 113 -13.67 0.97 -18.80
CA SER A 113 -13.81 2.38 -18.40
C SER A 113 -14.18 2.49 -16.93
N LEU A 114 -15.09 1.66 -16.43
CA LEU A 114 -15.46 1.61 -15.01
C LEU A 114 -14.26 1.28 -14.12
N TRP A 115 -13.54 0.19 -14.42
CA TRP A 115 -12.38 -0.22 -13.61
C TRP A 115 -11.28 0.81 -13.62
N LYS A 116 -10.99 1.40 -14.78
CA LYS A 116 -10.03 2.49 -14.91
C LYS A 116 -10.42 3.72 -14.08
N THR A 117 -11.69 4.09 -14.07
CA THR A 117 -12.19 5.21 -13.27
C THR A 117 -12.03 4.94 -11.78
N ILE A 118 -12.41 3.76 -11.29
CA ILE A 118 -12.25 3.37 -9.88
C ILE A 118 -10.77 3.40 -9.48
N GLN A 119 -9.87 2.83 -10.31
CA GLN A 119 -8.44 2.86 -10.04
C GLN A 119 -7.90 4.29 -9.97
N ASN A 120 -8.32 5.16 -10.90
CA ASN A 120 -7.88 6.56 -10.91
C ASN A 120 -8.33 7.32 -9.65
N MET A 121 -9.55 7.06 -9.16
CA MET A 121 -10.04 7.64 -7.91
C MET A 121 -9.20 7.21 -6.71
N LEU A 122 -8.89 5.91 -6.61
CA LEU A 122 -8.03 5.39 -5.56
C LEU A 122 -6.60 5.95 -5.64
N ASP A 123 -6.00 5.94 -6.82
CA ASP A 123 -4.67 6.51 -7.04
C ASP A 123 -4.64 8.00 -6.69
N GLY A 124 -5.71 8.74 -6.97
CA GLY A 124 -5.83 10.16 -6.67
C GLY A 124 -5.77 10.50 -5.17
N VAL A 125 -6.29 9.63 -4.31
CA VAL A 125 -6.21 9.78 -2.85
C VAL A 125 -4.91 9.17 -2.33
N LEU A 126 -4.64 7.91 -2.66
CA LEU A 126 -3.55 7.14 -2.07
C LEU A 126 -2.15 7.65 -2.46
N SER A 127 -2.01 8.32 -3.62
CA SER A 127 -0.74 8.94 -4.02
C SER A 127 -0.39 10.22 -3.26
N LYS A 128 -1.32 10.78 -2.51
CA LYS A 128 -1.10 11.98 -1.68
C LYS A 128 -0.85 11.63 -0.21
N LEU A 129 -1.41 10.51 0.27
CA LEU A 129 -1.23 10.06 1.64
C LEU A 129 0.16 9.46 1.84
N THR A 130 0.83 9.89 2.89
CA THR A 130 2.14 9.39 3.31
C THR A 130 2.05 8.51 4.56
N LEU A 131 3.08 7.73 4.83
CA LEU A 131 3.20 6.99 6.08
C LEU A 131 3.20 7.94 7.30
N GLN A 132 3.75 9.15 7.14
CA GLN A 132 3.73 10.19 8.19
C GLN A 132 2.31 10.60 8.56
N ASP A 133 1.43 10.74 7.59
CA ASP A 133 0.02 11.09 7.83
C ASP A 133 -0.68 9.99 8.64
N LEU A 134 -0.41 8.73 8.35
CA LEU A 134 -0.95 7.58 9.09
C LEU A 134 -0.39 7.44 10.54
N LEU A 135 0.68 8.15 10.90
CA LEU A 135 1.18 8.22 12.28
C LEU A 135 0.36 9.16 13.16
N GLY A 136 -0.50 9.99 12.56
CA GLY A 136 -1.44 10.88 13.23
C GLY A 136 -2.58 10.15 13.92
N LYS A 137 -3.55 10.92 14.42
CA LYS A 137 -4.77 10.37 15.00
C LYS A 137 -5.76 9.97 13.89
N GLU A 138 -6.65 9.03 14.20
CA GLU A 138 -7.67 8.55 13.26
C GLU A 138 -8.48 9.68 12.61
N GLY A 139 -8.96 10.64 13.40
CA GLY A 139 -9.72 11.78 12.89
C GLY A 139 -8.91 12.71 11.96
N ASP A 140 -7.61 12.85 12.18
CA ASP A 140 -6.75 13.65 11.32
C ASP A 140 -6.58 12.98 9.94
N VAL A 141 -6.42 11.66 9.94
CA VAL A 141 -6.32 10.85 8.72
C VAL A 141 -7.62 10.87 7.94
N GLU A 142 -8.77 10.73 8.63
CA GLU A 142 -10.11 10.79 8.03
C GLU A 142 -10.34 12.15 7.36
N ALA A 143 -10.07 13.25 8.06
CA ALA A 143 -10.21 14.60 7.53
C ALA A 143 -9.32 14.85 6.30
N LEU A 144 -8.07 14.39 6.35
CA LEU A 144 -7.12 14.54 5.25
C LEU A 144 -7.54 13.70 4.03
N ALA A 145 -7.92 12.45 4.22
CA ALA A 145 -8.39 11.59 3.14
C ALA A 145 -9.67 12.13 2.48
N SER A 146 -10.59 12.65 3.30
CA SER A 146 -11.82 13.29 2.81
C SER A 146 -11.53 14.54 1.97
N SER A 147 -10.60 15.40 2.40
CA SER A 147 -10.22 16.59 1.63
C SER A 147 -9.64 16.24 0.25
N PHE A 148 -8.86 15.15 0.16
CA PHE A 148 -8.35 14.67 -1.12
C PHE A 148 -9.44 14.11 -2.03
N ALA A 149 -10.44 13.44 -1.47
CA ALA A 149 -11.60 12.96 -2.21
C ALA A 149 -12.44 14.13 -2.78
N GLU A 150 -12.71 15.16 -1.98
CA GLU A 150 -13.42 16.38 -2.42
C GLU A 150 -12.68 17.11 -3.56
N GLU A 151 -11.35 17.22 -3.47
CA GLU A 151 -10.55 17.81 -4.55
C GLU A 151 -10.66 17.01 -5.86
N LEU A 152 -10.77 15.69 -5.77
CA LEU A 152 -10.96 14.83 -6.94
C LEU A 152 -12.36 15.03 -7.54
N GLU A 153 -13.41 15.04 -6.73
CA GLU A 153 -14.78 15.30 -7.19
C GLU A 153 -14.88 16.64 -7.91
N ALA A 154 -14.27 17.69 -7.35
CA ALA A 154 -14.25 19.01 -7.96
C ALA A 154 -13.55 19.03 -9.34
N LYS A 155 -12.58 18.15 -9.57
CA LYS A 155 -11.91 18.00 -10.88
C LYS A 155 -12.76 17.23 -11.89
N PHE A 156 -13.49 16.21 -11.45
CA PHE A 156 -14.38 15.43 -12.32
C PHE A 156 -15.60 16.25 -12.78
N ASN A 157 -16.13 17.14 -11.93
CA ASN A 157 -17.29 17.97 -12.25
C ASN A 157 -16.97 19.16 -13.19
N LYS A 158 -15.68 19.42 -13.50
CA LYS A 158 -15.24 20.49 -14.42
C LYS A 158 -14.99 20.04 -15.85
N ASN A 159 -15.07 18.74 -16.11
CA ASN A 159 -14.95 18.12 -17.43
C ASN A 159 -16.28 17.59 -17.93
#